data_22a74c71ae58d1582dacd07973f7aa5c
#
_entry.id   22a74c71ae58d1582dacd07973f7aa5c
#
_cell.length_a   1.000
_cell.length_b   1.000
_cell.length_c   1.000
_cell.angle_alpha   90.00
_cell.angle_beta   90.00
_cell.angle_gamma   90.00
#
_symmetry.space_group_name_H-M   'P 1'
#
loop_
_entity.id
_entity.type
_entity.pdbx_description
1 polymer ?
#
loop_
_entity_poly.entity_id
_entity_poly.type
_entity_poly.pdbx_seq_one_letter_code
_entity_poly.pdbx_strand_id
1 'polypeptide(L)'
;MRVDFRVKHDVETRRLAAELFADGLGRAAAAKRLSVPEAAVRKWQQIYRAFGSEVLLTMDGRQARYTYEQKVAAARAVVEDGMTKPAAMAEFGIMSMTPLDRWCRLYREGGAEALRPKPKGRPKGSKAEPRELTREQELEERCRRLETEVAYLKKLRALVERDGL
;
A
#
# COMPACT_ATOMS: atom_id res chain seq x y z
N MET A 1 5.17 -7.94 23.88
CA MET A 1 4.90 -6.76 23.05
C MET A 1 5.32 -7.09 21.60
N ARG A 2 4.38 -7.14 20.62
CA ARG A 2 4.73 -7.40 19.21
C ARG A 2 5.30 -6.12 18.62
N VAL A 3 6.58 -6.11 18.30
CA VAL A 3 7.20 -5.00 17.56
C VAL A 3 6.66 -5.02 16.13
N ASP A 4 5.95 -3.98 15.72
CA ASP A 4 5.48 -3.84 14.33
C ASP A 4 6.60 -3.24 13.47
N PHE A 5 7.32 -4.10 12.77
CA PHE A 5 8.42 -3.72 11.86
C PHE A 5 7.98 -2.83 10.67
N ARG A 6 6.68 -2.57 10.51
CA ARG A 6 6.16 -1.64 9.49
C ARG A 6 6.32 -0.18 9.87
N VAL A 7 6.47 0.10 11.16
CA VAL A 7 6.72 1.45 11.67
C VAL A 7 8.23 1.68 11.68
N LYS A 8 8.72 2.38 10.67
CA LYS A 8 10.15 2.64 10.47
C LYS A 8 10.79 3.52 11.54
N HIS A 9 9.97 4.29 12.27
CA HIS A 9 10.42 5.21 13.32
C HIS A 9 9.60 4.95 14.59
N ASP A 10 10.24 5.02 15.73
CA ASP A 10 9.65 4.78 17.05
C ASP A 10 8.65 5.88 17.45
N VAL A 11 7.90 5.63 18.52
CA VAL A 11 6.90 6.55 19.05
C VAL A 11 7.57 7.82 19.59
N GLU A 12 8.75 7.68 20.20
CA GLU A 12 9.50 8.80 20.77
C GLU A 12 9.93 9.81 19.69
N THR A 13 10.46 9.32 18.57
CA THR A 13 10.80 10.20 17.44
C THR A 13 9.58 10.95 16.91
N ARG A 14 8.39 10.30 16.90
CA ARG A 14 7.14 10.94 16.48
C ARG A 14 6.63 11.94 17.52
N ARG A 15 6.85 11.68 18.80
CA ARG A 15 6.53 12.61 19.88
C ARG A 15 7.37 13.88 19.79
N LEU A 16 8.67 13.74 19.65
CA LEU A 16 9.56 14.87 19.41
C LEU A 16 9.19 15.68 18.15
N ALA A 17 8.76 15.00 17.09
CA ALA A 17 8.27 15.67 15.90
C ALA A 17 7.00 16.50 16.18
N ALA A 18 6.06 15.96 16.96
CA ALA A 18 4.85 16.66 17.36
C ALA A 18 5.15 17.92 18.21
N GLU A 19 6.09 17.81 19.13
CA GLU A 19 6.57 18.96 19.95
C GLU A 19 7.18 20.06 19.05
N LEU A 20 8.06 19.67 18.11
CA LEU A 20 8.63 20.62 17.15
C LEU A 20 7.60 21.30 16.27
N PHE A 21 6.52 20.58 15.91
CA PHE A 21 5.40 21.17 15.15
C PHE A 21 4.55 22.11 16.01
N ALA A 22 4.38 21.81 17.31
CA ALA A 22 3.72 22.68 18.27
C ALA A 22 4.49 24.00 18.44
N ASP A 23 5.83 23.93 18.46
CA ASP A 23 6.73 25.09 18.50
C ASP A 23 6.79 25.87 17.16
N GLY A 24 6.01 25.45 16.16
CA GLY A 24 5.93 26.13 14.88
C GLY A 24 7.04 25.75 13.87
N LEU A 25 7.88 24.78 14.15
CA LEU A 25 8.92 24.38 13.21
C LEU A 25 8.34 23.75 11.93
N GLY A 26 8.91 24.15 10.79
CA GLY A 26 8.57 23.55 9.49
C GLY A 26 9.18 22.16 9.33
N ARG A 27 8.64 21.38 8.37
CA ARG A 27 9.06 19.99 8.12
C ARG A 27 10.57 19.82 7.88
N ALA A 28 11.18 20.73 7.13
CA ALA A 28 12.61 20.64 6.80
C ALA A 28 13.49 20.83 8.04
N ALA A 29 13.16 21.81 8.89
CA ALA A 29 13.86 22.05 10.15
C ALA A 29 13.70 20.89 11.13
N ALA A 30 12.47 20.37 11.27
CA ALA A 30 12.19 19.20 12.11
C ALA A 30 12.91 17.94 11.59
N ALA A 31 12.94 17.70 10.28
CA ALA A 31 13.65 16.58 9.67
C ALA A 31 15.16 16.62 9.97
N LYS A 32 15.77 17.79 9.83
CA LYS A 32 17.19 18.01 10.13
C LYS A 32 17.48 17.76 11.62
N ARG A 33 16.63 18.29 12.50
CA ARG A 33 16.82 18.16 13.96
C ARG A 33 16.67 16.72 14.48
N LEU A 34 15.75 15.95 13.86
CA LEU A 34 15.49 14.55 14.23
C LEU A 34 16.36 13.55 13.46
N SER A 35 17.17 14.00 12.50
CA SER A 35 17.93 13.13 11.58
C SER A 35 17.04 12.11 10.84
N VAL A 36 15.81 12.52 10.47
CA VAL A 36 14.80 11.69 9.80
C VAL A 36 14.57 12.22 8.38
N PRO A 37 14.36 11.35 7.38
CA PRO A 37 14.05 11.79 6.03
C PRO A 37 12.85 12.75 5.97
N GLU A 38 12.98 13.87 5.26
CA GLU A 38 11.94 14.89 5.15
C GLU A 38 10.59 14.32 4.65
N ALA A 39 10.63 13.29 3.82
CA ALA A 39 9.43 12.62 3.33
C ALA A 39 8.59 12.00 4.47
N ALA A 40 9.23 11.44 5.50
CA ALA A 40 8.55 10.91 6.67
C ALA A 40 7.97 12.04 7.53
N VAL A 41 8.78 13.07 7.79
CA VAL A 41 8.37 14.23 8.60
C VAL A 41 7.22 15.01 7.92
N ARG A 42 7.24 15.11 6.59
CA ARG A 42 6.14 15.70 5.82
C ARG A 42 4.82 14.97 6.06
N LYS A 43 4.85 13.64 6.06
CA LYS A 43 3.66 12.81 6.35
C LYS A 43 3.18 13.03 7.78
N TRP A 44 4.09 13.07 8.75
CA TRP A 44 3.75 13.33 10.15
C TRP A 44 3.14 14.72 10.35
N GLN A 45 3.69 15.75 9.71
CA GLN A 45 3.15 17.09 9.77
C GLN A 45 1.73 17.19 9.18
N GLN A 46 1.45 16.44 8.10
CA GLN A 46 0.10 16.36 7.52
C GLN A 46 -0.91 15.76 8.51
N ILE A 47 -0.51 14.66 9.17
CA ILE A 47 -1.35 13.99 10.18
C ILE A 47 -1.51 14.87 11.41
N TYR A 48 -0.44 15.49 11.88
CA TYR A 48 -0.48 16.42 13.00
C TYR A 48 -1.45 17.59 12.75
N ARG A 49 -1.40 18.17 11.55
CA ARG A 49 -2.31 19.28 11.17
C ARG A 49 -3.77 18.85 11.03
N ALA A 50 -4.03 17.61 10.63
CA ALA A 50 -5.39 17.11 10.45
C ALA A 50 -6.00 16.57 11.76
N PHE A 51 -5.21 15.89 12.59
CA PHE A 51 -5.73 15.10 13.71
C PHE A 51 -5.06 15.42 15.06
N GLY A 52 -4.05 16.27 15.08
CA GLY A 52 -3.28 16.56 16.29
C GLY A 52 -2.20 15.53 16.60
N SER A 53 -1.59 15.66 17.78
CA SER A 53 -0.48 14.81 18.22
C SER A 53 -0.92 13.38 18.56
N GLU A 54 -2.12 13.21 19.12
CA GLU A 54 -2.58 11.90 19.62
C GLU A 54 -2.62 10.83 18.52
N VAL A 55 -3.21 11.16 17.37
CA VAL A 55 -3.28 10.24 16.21
C VAL A 55 -1.89 9.95 15.64
N LEU A 56 -0.99 10.93 15.67
CA LEU A 56 0.39 10.72 15.23
C LEU A 56 1.13 9.70 16.12
N LEU A 57 0.86 9.68 17.41
CA LEU A 57 1.48 8.77 18.38
C LEU A 57 0.88 7.35 18.29
N THR A 58 -0.42 7.24 18.04
CA THR A 58 -1.14 5.95 17.99
C THR A 58 -1.03 5.24 16.64
N MET A 59 -0.33 5.79 15.64
CA MET A 59 -0.15 5.17 14.34
C MET A 59 0.47 3.77 14.45
N ASP A 60 -0.25 2.76 13.96
CA ASP A 60 0.14 1.34 14.01
C ASP A 60 0.79 0.82 12.71
N GLY A 61 1.02 1.68 11.73
CA GLY A 61 1.56 1.32 10.42
C GLY A 61 0.61 0.52 9.52
N ARG A 62 -0.63 0.27 9.95
CA ARG A 62 -1.62 -0.41 9.13
C ARG A 62 -2.11 0.49 8.01
N GLN A 63 -2.44 -0.12 6.87
CA GLN A 63 -3.03 0.60 5.76
C GLN A 63 -4.53 0.80 6.02
N ALA A 64 -4.96 2.07 6.13
CA ALA A 64 -6.37 2.40 6.28
C ALA A 64 -7.18 1.94 5.04
N ARG A 65 -8.37 1.41 5.28
CA ARG A 65 -9.32 1.04 4.23
C ARG A 65 -10.46 2.04 4.25
N TYR A 66 -10.88 2.48 3.08
CA TYR A 66 -11.93 3.49 2.90
C TYR A 66 -13.06 2.93 2.04
N THR A 67 -14.31 3.22 2.42
CA THR A 67 -15.47 2.81 1.63
C THR A 67 -15.58 3.63 0.34
N TYR A 68 -16.42 3.20 -0.59
CA TYR A 68 -16.68 3.95 -1.82
C TYR A 68 -17.29 5.32 -1.52
N GLU A 69 -18.31 5.35 -0.67
CA GLU A 69 -19.02 6.56 -0.26
C GLU A 69 -18.07 7.58 0.39
N GLN A 70 -17.19 7.11 1.28
CA GLN A 70 -16.19 7.94 1.94
C GLN A 70 -15.20 8.57 0.94
N LYS A 71 -14.78 7.82 -0.08
CA LYS A 71 -13.90 8.34 -1.14
C LYS A 71 -14.60 9.40 -1.99
N VAL A 72 -15.87 9.15 -2.35
CA VAL A 72 -16.67 10.08 -3.16
C VAL A 72 -16.95 11.36 -2.36
N ALA A 73 -17.42 11.24 -1.12
CA ALA A 73 -17.71 12.38 -0.26
C ALA A 73 -16.48 13.28 -0.05
N ALA A 74 -15.33 12.68 0.28
CA ALA A 74 -14.09 13.41 0.48
C ALA A 74 -13.57 14.08 -0.81
N ALA A 75 -13.64 13.38 -1.94
CA ALA A 75 -13.21 13.95 -3.22
C ALA A 75 -14.12 15.10 -3.66
N ARG A 76 -15.44 14.95 -3.47
CA ARG A 76 -16.44 15.97 -3.76
C ARG A 76 -16.21 17.23 -2.92
N ALA A 77 -16.08 17.06 -1.61
CA ALA A 77 -15.85 18.20 -0.69
C ALA A 77 -14.61 19.02 -1.09
N VAL A 78 -13.53 18.35 -1.54
CA VAL A 78 -12.32 19.07 -1.99
C VAL A 78 -12.50 19.70 -3.37
N VAL A 79 -13.18 19.03 -4.30
CA VAL A 79 -13.24 19.44 -5.72
C VAL A 79 -14.38 20.44 -5.97
N GLU A 80 -15.56 20.22 -5.40
CA GLU A 80 -16.75 21.03 -5.61
C GLU A 80 -16.92 22.10 -4.53
N ASP A 81 -16.77 21.71 -3.24
CA ASP A 81 -17.02 22.62 -2.11
C ASP A 81 -15.78 23.44 -1.74
N GLY A 82 -14.62 23.21 -2.41
CA GLY A 82 -13.39 23.96 -2.19
C GLY A 82 -12.72 23.70 -0.82
N MET A 83 -13.11 22.63 -0.13
CA MET A 83 -12.53 22.26 1.16
C MET A 83 -11.02 22.01 1.05
N THR A 84 -10.25 22.47 2.04
CA THR A 84 -8.83 22.19 2.07
C THR A 84 -8.56 20.69 2.35
N LYS A 85 -7.51 20.13 1.74
CA LYS A 85 -7.19 18.71 1.94
C LYS A 85 -6.97 18.31 3.41
N PRO A 86 -6.28 19.11 4.25
CA PRO A 86 -6.20 18.81 5.68
C PRO A 86 -7.56 18.77 6.38
N ALA A 87 -8.47 19.68 6.05
CA ALA A 87 -9.82 19.68 6.59
C ALA A 87 -10.61 18.44 6.16
N ALA A 88 -10.54 18.07 4.86
CA ALA A 88 -11.15 16.85 4.36
C ALA A 88 -10.54 15.58 5.00
N MET A 89 -9.24 15.56 5.26
CA MET A 89 -8.62 14.47 6.00
C MET A 89 -9.21 14.34 7.40
N ALA A 90 -9.36 15.45 8.13
CA ALA A 90 -9.91 15.45 9.47
C ALA A 90 -11.39 15.03 9.48
N GLU A 91 -12.21 15.59 8.60
CA GLU A 91 -13.65 15.33 8.55
C GLU A 91 -13.99 13.90 8.13
N PHE A 92 -13.32 13.40 7.10
CA PHE A 92 -13.58 12.05 6.57
C PHE A 92 -12.66 10.95 7.15
N GLY A 93 -11.83 11.25 8.15
CA GLY A 93 -10.94 10.29 8.78
C GLY A 93 -9.85 9.71 7.85
N ILE A 94 -9.34 10.52 6.91
CA ILE A 94 -8.37 10.07 5.91
C ILE A 94 -6.94 10.26 6.43
N MET A 95 -6.30 9.17 6.79
CA MET A 95 -4.97 9.15 7.43
C MET A 95 -3.80 9.56 6.53
N SER A 96 -4.02 9.84 5.24
CA SER A 96 -2.94 10.19 4.31
C SER A 96 -3.46 11.05 3.17
N MET A 97 -2.68 12.04 2.78
CA MET A 97 -3.01 12.93 1.66
C MET A 97 -2.92 12.23 0.30
N THR A 98 -2.02 11.26 0.14
CA THR A 98 -1.78 10.56 -1.14
C THR A 98 -3.04 9.89 -1.72
N PRO A 99 -3.83 9.09 -0.95
CA PRO A 99 -5.08 8.55 -1.47
C PRO A 99 -6.09 9.65 -1.79
N LEU A 100 -6.19 10.70 -0.99
CA LEU A 100 -7.09 11.82 -1.25
C LEU A 100 -6.73 12.54 -2.55
N ASP A 101 -5.46 12.82 -2.81
CA ASP A 101 -4.98 13.41 -4.07
C ASP A 101 -5.37 12.55 -5.28
N ARG A 102 -5.21 11.24 -5.16
CA ARG A 102 -5.61 10.30 -6.22
C ARG A 102 -7.13 10.32 -6.45
N TRP A 103 -7.93 10.37 -5.38
CA TRP A 103 -9.39 10.39 -5.50
C TRP A 103 -9.87 11.71 -6.12
N CYS A 104 -9.32 12.85 -5.71
CA CYS A 104 -9.63 14.14 -6.31
C CYS A 104 -9.30 14.18 -7.81
N ARG A 105 -8.17 13.57 -8.22
CA ARG A 105 -7.82 13.45 -9.64
C ARG A 105 -8.84 12.61 -10.39
N LEU A 106 -9.12 11.39 -9.92
CA LEU A 106 -10.09 10.50 -10.55
C LEU A 106 -11.49 11.11 -10.61
N TYR A 107 -11.88 11.83 -9.56
CA TYR A 107 -13.18 12.51 -9.50
C TYR A 107 -13.29 13.62 -10.56
N ARG A 108 -12.22 14.39 -10.81
CA ARG A 108 -12.18 15.39 -11.89
C ARG A 108 -12.23 14.77 -13.28
N GLU A 109 -11.62 13.59 -13.46
CA GLU A 109 -11.55 12.89 -14.76
C GLU A 109 -12.87 12.19 -15.12
N GLY A 110 -13.57 11.61 -14.17
CA GLY A 110 -14.73 10.75 -14.45
C GLY A 110 -15.80 10.72 -13.35
N GLY A 111 -15.84 11.75 -12.49
CA GLY A 111 -16.85 11.85 -11.44
C GLY A 111 -16.77 10.71 -10.42
N ALA A 112 -17.89 10.50 -9.71
CA ALA A 112 -18.01 9.47 -8.69
C ALA A 112 -17.78 8.06 -9.26
N GLU A 113 -18.18 7.79 -10.49
CA GLU A 113 -18.05 6.48 -11.14
C GLU A 113 -16.58 6.03 -11.28
N ALA A 114 -15.65 6.97 -11.49
CA ALA A 114 -14.23 6.67 -11.59
C ALA A 114 -13.61 6.16 -10.26
N LEU A 115 -14.30 6.38 -9.14
CA LEU A 115 -13.89 5.92 -7.81
C LEU A 115 -14.44 4.53 -7.45
N ARG A 116 -15.29 3.93 -8.28
CA ARG A 116 -15.81 2.59 -8.06
C ARG A 116 -14.68 1.56 -7.93
N PRO A 117 -14.81 0.61 -7.00
CA PRO A 117 -13.85 -0.47 -6.88
C PRO A 117 -13.79 -1.28 -8.17
N LYS A 118 -12.61 -1.32 -8.80
CA LYS A 118 -12.39 -2.22 -9.94
C LYS A 118 -12.15 -3.64 -9.42
N PRO A 119 -12.68 -4.69 -10.08
CA PRO A 119 -12.42 -6.07 -9.70
C PRO A 119 -10.91 -6.32 -9.68
N LYS A 120 -10.44 -6.95 -8.63
CA LYS A 120 -9.03 -7.33 -8.50
C LYS A 120 -8.76 -8.53 -9.41
N GLY A 121 -7.69 -8.46 -10.15
CA GLY A 121 -7.22 -9.56 -10.98
C GLY A 121 -7.10 -9.21 -12.46
N ARG A 122 -6.66 -10.20 -13.22
CA ARG A 122 -6.57 -10.08 -14.68
C ARG A 122 -7.99 -10.00 -15.23
N PRO A 123 -8.32 -9.06 -16.17
CA PRO A 123 -9.63 -8.98 -16.78
C PRO A 123 -10.08 -10.34 -17.36
N LYS A 124 -11.31 -10.75 -17.06
CA LYS A 124 -11.91 -11.94 -17.69
C LYS A 124 -11.88 -11.72 -19.21
N GLY A 125 -11.25 -12.61 -19.95
CA GLY A 125 -11.12 -12.51 -21.41
C GLY A 125 -9.75 -12.06 -21.92
N SER A 126 -8.86 -11.53 -21.08
CA SER A 126 -7.46 -11.37 -21.42
C SER A 126 -6.76 -12.75 -21.41
N LYS A 127 -7.22 -13.67 -22.27
CA LYS A 127 -6.38 -14.81 -22.64
C LYS A 127 -5.21 -14.22 -23.41
N ALA A 128 -3.97 -14.38 -22.91
CA ALA A 128 -2.85 -14.30 -23.82
C ALA A 128 -3.17 -15.31 -24.92
N GLU A 129 -3.15 -14.88 -26.16
CA GLU A 129 -3.15 -15.84 -27.26
C GLU A 129 -2.09 -16.89 -26.92
N PRO A 130 -2.42 -18.18 -27.07
CA PRO A 130 -1.45 -19.23 -26.83
C PRO A 130 -0.23 -18.88 -27.68
N ARG A 131 0.87 -18.55 -27.03
CA ARG A 131 2.11 -18.27 -27.75
C ARG A 131 2.45 -19.58 -28.46
N GLU A 132 2.42 -19.57 -29.78
CA GLU A 132 2.90 -20.72 -30.55
C GLU A 132 4.35 -20.95 -30.16
N LEU A 133 4.59 -22.02 -29.43
CA LEU A 133 5.91 -22.44 -29.02
C LEU A 133 6.63 -22.92 -30.28
N THR A 134 7.87 -22.52 -30.43
CA THR A 134 8.71 -23.14 -31.47
C THR A 134 8.92 -24.62 -31.13
N ARG A 135 9.17 -25.45 -32.16
CA ARG A 135 9.44 -26.90 -31.98
C ARG A 135 10.51 -27.18 -30.93
N GLU A 136 11.52 -26.33 -30.86
CA GLU A 136 12.59 -26.37 -29.89
C GLU A 136 12.10 -26.15 -28.46
N GLN A 137 11.28 -25.10 -28.26
CA GLN A 137 10.66 -24.78 -26.97
C GLN A 137 9.71 -25.87 -26.48
N GLU A 138 8.95 -26.49 -27.38
CA GLU A 138 8.11 -27.66 -27.06
C GLU A 138 8.92 -28.84 -26.56
N LEU A 139 10.04 -29.12 -27.23
CA LEU A 139 10.93 -30.20 -26.84
C LEU A 139 11.60 -29.91 -25.49
N GLU A 140 12.07 -28.69 -25.27
CA GLU A 140 12.67 -28.31 -23.99
C GLU A 140 11.66 -28.43 -22.84
N GLU A 141 10.41 -27.99 -23.05
CA GLU A 141 9.36 -28.08 -22.03
C GLU A 141 9.01 -29.55 -21.74
N ARG A 142 8.99 -30.38 -22.77
CA ARG A 142 8.80 -31.84 -22.63
C ARG A 142 9.95 -32.49 -21.87
N CYS A 143 11.20 -32.16 -22.18
CA CYS A 143 12.36 -32.64 -21.45
C CYS A 143 12.29 -32.27 -19.98
N ARG A 144 12.01 -31.00 -19.65
CA ARG A 144 11.87 -30.52 -18.27
C ARG A 144 10.77 -31.25 -17.50
N ARG A 145 9.63 -31.55 -18.16
CA ARG A 145 8.55 -32.35 -17.58
C ARG A 145 9.00 -33.78 -17.27
N LEU A 146 9.67 -34.45 -18.22
CA LEU A 146 10.17 -35.79 -18.01
C LEU A 146 11.25 -35.87 -16.93
N GLU A 147 12.15 -34.90 -16.86
CA GLU A 147 13.15 -34.79 -15.78
C GLU A 147 12.50 -34.70 -14.40
N THR A 148 11.42 -33.87 -14.29
CA THR A 148 10.67 -33.74 -13.05
C THR A 148 9.98 -35.04 -12.66
N GLU A 149 9.40 -35.75 -13.63
CA GLU A 149 8.73 -37.04 -13.42
C GLU A 149 9.75 -38.13 -13.00
N VAL A 150 10.89 -38.17 -13.63
CA VAL A 150 12.00 -39.10 -13.26
C VAL A 150 12.50 -38.78 -11.86
N ALA A 151 12.67 -37.51 -11.50
CA ALA A 151 13.08 -37.12 -10.15
C ALA A 151 12.03 -37.51 -9.10
N TYR A 152 10.75 -37.36 -9.41
CA TYR A 152 9.66 -37.82 -8.54
C TYR A 152 9.68 -39.33 -8.35
N LEU A 153 9.77 -40.09 -9.44
CA LEU A 153 9.82 -41.58 -9.40
C LEU A 153 11.02 -42.08 -8.62
N LYS A 154 12.19 -41.47 -8.79
CA LYS A 154 13.39 -41.80 -8.00
C LYS A 154 13.17 -41.58 -6.50
N LYS A 155 12.53 -40.45 -6.10
CA LYS A 155 12.20 -40.19 -4.69
C LYS A 155 11.18 -41.18 -4.15
N LEU A 156 10.16 -41.50 -4.95
CA LEU A 156 9.13 -42.47 -4.57
C LEU A 156 9.75 -43.87 -4.33
N ARG A 157 10.62 -44.32 -5.27
CA ARG A 157 11.32 -45.58 -5.12
C ARG A 157 12.21 -45.63 -3.87
N ALA A 158 12.96 -44.56 -3.61
CA ALA A 158 13.78 -44.46 -2.40
C ALA A 158 12.95 -44.49 -1.11
N LEU A 159 11.72 -43.93 -1.10
CA LEU A 159 10.79 -44.02 0.02
C LEU A 159 10.26 -45.46 0.22
N VAL A 160 9.86 -46.11 -0.86
CA VAL A 160 9.40 -47.53 -0.81
C VAL A 160 10.49 -48.43 -0.29
N GLU A 161 11.73 -48.30 -0.81
CA GLU A 161 12.90 -49.06 -0.35
C GLU A 161 13.24 -48.80 1.12
N ARG A 162 13.04 -47.55 1.60
CA ARG A 162 13.28 -47.18 2.99
C ARG A 162 12.20 -47.74 3.94
N ASP A 163 10.96 -47.69 3.53
CA ASP A 163 9.79 -48.03 4.39
C ASP A 163 9.45 -49.54 4.31
N GLY A 164 10.23 -50.33 3.51
CA GLY A 164 10.12 -51.80 3.44
C GLY A 164 8.82 -52.33 2.81
N LEU A 165 8.19 -51.52 1.95
CA LEU A 165 6.97 -51.87 1.20
C LEU A 165 7.33 -52.50 -0.15
#